data_e3a939e29452a896bc7b7081a10c224a
#
_entry.id   e3a939e29452a896bc7b7081a10c224a
#
_cell.length_a   1.000
_cell.length_b   1.000
_cell.length_c   1.000
_cell.angle_alpha   90.00
_cell.angle_beta   90.00
_cell.angle_gamma   90.00
#
_symmetry.space_group_name_H-M   'P 1'
#
loop_
_entity.id
_entity.type
_entity.pdbx_description
1 polymer ?
#
loop_
_entity_poly.entity_id
_entity_poly.type
_entity_poly.pdbx_seq_one_letter_code
_entity_poly.pdbx_strand_id
1 'polypeptide(L)'
;IETEVFVQGALCTCFSGQCYLSSFAGGNSGNRGRCKQPCRKKYFYDDAAGGEFSYALSLSDLSVGERAKDLAAAGVYSFKIEGRMRRPEYVAAAVRYCRKIFAGGNAERELSDLKRTYNRGNYTKGLAFGQDKRLLSPLVQGHIGEKVGVLKVVNGKYYVESAFRPAKGDGFKILRQ
;
A
#
# COMPACT_ATOMS: atom_id res chain seq x y z
N ILE A 1 -27.89 -6.36 -10.91
CA ILE A 1 -26.86 -7.11 -10.16
C ILE A 1 -26.09 -6.11 -9.33
N GLU A 2 -25.98 -6.36 -8.03
CA GLU A 2 -25.16 -5.56 -7.14
C GLU A 2 -23.67 -5.84 -7.40
N THR A 3 -22.89 -4.80 -7.56
CA THR A 3 -21.45 -4.91 -7.81
C THR A 3 -20.65 -4.41 -6.62
N GLU A 4 -19.58 -5.12 -6.24
CA GLU A 4 -18.64 -4.70 -5.21
C GLU A 4 -17.25 -4.49 -5.80
N VAL A 5 -16.62 -3.34 -5.49
CA VAL A 5 -15.30 -2.97 -6.01
C VAL A 5 -14.35 -2.62 -4.87
N PHE A 6 -13.13 -3.14 -4.92
CA PHE A 6 -12.09 -2.74 -3.99
C PHE A 6 -11.68 -1.28 -4.23
N VAL A 7 -11.63 -0.48 -3.17
CA VAL A 7 -11.23 0.94 -3.22
C VAL A 7 -9.99 1.25 -2.40
N GLN A 8 -9.64 0.40 -1.44
CA GLN A 8 -8.49 0.59 -0.55
C GLN A 8 -7.90 -0.74 -0.13
N GLY A 9 -6.56 -0.86 -0.18
CA GLY A 9 -5.84 -1.97 0.41
C GLY A 9 -4.81 -2.64 -0.49
N ALA A 10 -4.34 -3.82 -0.10
CA ALA A 10 -3.29 -4.54 -0.80
C ALA A 10 -3.79 -5.11 -2.14
N LEU A 11 -3.09 -4.79 -3.23
CA LEU A 11 -3.30 -5.44 -4.51
C LEU A 11 -2.61 -6.82 -4.57
N CYS A 12 -3.19 -7.73 -5.32
CA CYS A 12 -2.63 -9.02 -5.66
C CYS A 12 -2.13 -9.02 -7.11
N THR A 13 -0.96 -9.61 -7.38
CA THR A 13 -0.40 -9.74 -8.74
C THR A 13 -1.12 -10.77 -9.59
N CYS A 14 -1.95 -11.61 -8.97
CA CYS A 14 -2.62 -12.71 -9.65
C CYS A 14 -4.14 -12.56 -9.59
N PHE A 15 -4.82 -13.21 -10.53
CA PHE A 15 -6.26 -13.38 -10.45
C PHE A 15 -6.65 -14.16 -9.19
N SER A 16 -7.74 -13.74 -8.56
CA SER A 16 -8.28 -14.39 -7.38
C SER A 16 -8.61 -15.87 -7.67
N GLY A 17 -8.19 -16.75 -6.78
CA GLY A 17 -8.41 -18.19 -6.91
C GLY A 17 -7.45 -18.92 -7.87
N GLN A 18 -6.51 -18.22 -8.52
CA GLN A 18 -5.62 -18.83 -9.53
C GLN A 18 -4.13 -18.67 -9.22
N CYS A 19 -3.77 -18.22 -8.02
CA CYS A 19 -2.38 -18.10 -7.64
C CYS A 19 -1.84 -19.39 -7.03
N TYR A 20 -0.85 -19.98 -7.69
CA TYR A 20 -0.15 -21.18 -7.23
C TYR A 20 1.28 -20.89 -6.74
N LEU A 21 1.76 -19.63 -6.86
CA LEU A 21 3.14 -19.25 -6.54
C LEU A 21 3.52 -19.63 -5.10
N SER A 22 2.66 -19.35 -4.12
CA SER A 22 2.91 -19.71 -2.72
C SER A 22 2.83 -21.23 -2.47
N SER A 23 2.08 -21.97 -3.27
CA SER A 23 2.02 -23.42 -3.18
C SER A 23 3.32 -24.05 -3.68
N PHE A 24 3.81 -23.63 -4.84
CA PHE A 24 5.09 -24.09 -5.38
C PHE A 24 6.27 -23.68 -4.50
N ALA A 25 6.29 -22.45 -4.01
CA ALA A 25 7.41 -21.90 -3.22
C ALA A 25 7.41 -22.33 -1.74
N GLY A 26 6.51 -23.19 -1.29
CA GLY A 26 6.50 -23.57 0.13
C GLY A 26 5.26 -24.31 0.60
N GLY A 27 4.49 -24.95 -0.29
CA GLY A 27 3.33 -25.78 0.07
C GLY A 27 2.13 -25.03 0.66
N ASN A 28 2.09 -23.69 0.52
CA ASN A 28 1.05 -22.85 1.11
C ASN A 28 0.08 -22.33 0.04
N SER A 29 -1.17 -22.80 0.05
CA SER A 29 -2.16 -22.35 -0.92
C SER A 29 -2.66 -20.94 -0.65
N GLY A 30 -2.39 -20.00 -1.56
CA GLY A 30 -2.95 -18.66 -1.55
C GLY A 30 -4.47 -18.66 -1.67
N ASN A 31 -5.02 -19.62 -2.45
CA ASN A 31 -6.45 -19.76 -2.68
C ASN A 31 -7.21 -20.25 -1.43
N ARG A 32 -6.49 -20.81 -0.45
CA ARG A 32 -7.02 -21.22 0.86
C ARG A 32 -6.64 -20.25 1.99
N GLY A 33 -6.29 -19.02 1.65
CA GLY A 33 -5.93 -17.99 2.62
C GLY A 33 -4.55 -18.14 3.29
N ARG A 34 -3.71 -19.08 2.84
CA ARG A 34 -2.39 -19.38 3.42
C ARG A 34 -1.21 -18.77 2.65
N CYS A 35 -1.46 -17.74 1.84
CA CYS A 35 -0.44 -17.09 1.04
C CYS A 35 0.70 -16.54 1.92
N LYS A 36 1.94 -16.91 1.61
CA LYS A 36 3.18 -16.39 2.23
C LYS A 36 3.74 -15.19 1.48
N GLN A 37 2.99 -14.63 0.55
CA GLN A 37 3.33 -13.45 -0.24
C GLN A 37 4.70 -13.55 -0.95
N PRO A 38 5.00 -14.63 -1.69
CA PRO A 38 6.27 -14.74 -2.40
C PRO A 38 6.47 -13.60 -3.40
N CYS A 39 5.41 -13.10 -4.05
CA CYS A 39 5.47 -11.93 -4.93
C CYS A 39 5.99 -10.65 -4.25
N ARG A 40 6.12 -10.63 -2.90
CA ARG A 40 6.66 -9.52 -2.11
C ARG A 40 8.12 -9.73 -1.70
N LYS A 41 8.78 -10.79 -2.18
CA LYS A 41 10.20 -11.02 -1.95
C LYS A 41 11.04 -10.33 -3.01
N LYS A 42 12.33 -10.12 -2.73
CA LYS A 42 13.31 -9.73 -3.73
C LYS A 42 13.60 -10.91 -4.65
N TYR A 43 13.66 -10.62 -5.93
CA TYR A 43 14.11 -11.53 -6.97
C TYR A 43 15.29 -10.91 -7.67
N PHE A 44 16.23 -11.76 -8.07
CA PHE A 44 17.27 -11.37 -9.00
C PHE A 44 16.66 -11.35 -10.40
N TYR A 45 16.81 -10.25 -11.07
CA TYR A 45 16.43 -10.08 -12.45
C TYR A 45 17.70 -9.84 -13.25
N ASP A 46 17.98 -10.73 -14.19
CA ASP A 46 19.13 -10.65 -15.07
C ASP A 46 18.67 -10.22 -16.46
N ASP A 47 19.23 -9.14 -16.96
CA ASP A 47 19.01 -8.65 -18.33
C ASP A 47 20.36 -8.36 -19.01
N ALA A 48 20.31 -7.97 -20.30
CA ALA A 48 21.51 -7.68 -21.09
C ALA A 48 22.36 -6.49 -20.56
N ALA A 49 21.83 -5.70 -19.64
CA ALA A 49 22.51 -4.56 -19.01
C ALA A 49 23.13 -4.90 -17.66
N GLY A 50 22.91 -6.11 -17.14
CA GLY A 50 23.36 -6.57 -15.84
C GLY A 50 22.18 -6.81 -14.88
N GLY A 51 22.36 -7.75 -13.94
CA GLY A 51 21.30 -8.16 -13.03
C GLY A 51 21.16 -7.25 -11.81
N GLU A 52 19.94 -7.11 -11.32
CA GLU A 52 19.66 -6.44 -10.05
C GLU A 52 18.68 -7.23 -9.16
N PHE A 53 18.76 -6.99 -7.85
CA PHE A 53 17.77 -7.48 -6.90
C PHE A 53 16.69 -6.44 -6.66
N SER A 54 15.44 -6.76 -6.99
CA SER A 54 14.30 -5.89 -6.76
C SER A 54 13.06 -6.63 -6.31
N TYR A 55 12.05 -5.90 -5.83
CA TYR A 55 10.72 -6.44 -5.56
C TYR A 55 9.85 -6.38 -6.83
N ALA A 56 10.36 -6.90 -7.94
CA ALA A 56 9.80 -6.74 -9.28
C ALA A 56 8.33 -7.16 -9.43
N LEU A 57 7.87 -8.12 -8.60
CA LEU A 57 6.48 -8.59 -8.60
C LEU A 57 5.60 -7.90 -7.56
N SER A 58 6.17 -6.97 -6.77
CA SER A 58 5.43 -6.32 -5.68
C SER A 58 4.58 -5.17 -6.20
N LEU A 59 3.27 -5.27 -6.03
CA LEU A 59 2.35 -4.17 -6.34
C LEU A 59 2.31 -3.15 -5.21
N SER A 60 2.11 -1.89 -5.58
CA SER A 60 1.72 -0.83 -4.64
C SER A 60 0.36 -1.12 -4.00
N ASP A 61 0.06 -0.46 -2.89
CA ASP A 61 -1.26 -0.58 -2.29
C ASP A 61 -2.29 0.26 -3.06
N LEU A 62 -3.49 -0.27 -3.21
CA LEU A 62 -4.61 0.42 -3.85
C LEU A 62 -5.12 1.55 -2.96
N SER A 63 -5.35 2.71 -3.54
CA SER A 63 -6.22 3.74 -3.02
C SER A 63 -6.81 4.52 -4.18
N VAL A 64 -8.07 4.31 -4.48
CA VAL A 64 -8.75 5.02 -5.57
C VAL A 64 -9.01 6.49 -5.21
N GLY A 65 -8.99 6.82 -3.92
CA GLY A 65 -9.14 8.19 -3.43
C GLY A 65 -10.47 8.81 -3.87
N GLU A 66 -10.41 10.07 -4.27
CA GLU A 66 -11.59 10.83 -4.71
C GLU A 66 -12.29 10.23 -5.93
N ARG A 67 -11.56 9.42 -6.74
CA ARG A 67 -12.13 8.70 -7.88
C ARG A 67 -13.17 7.63 -7.46
N ALA A 68 -13.31 7.34 -6.14
CA ALA A 68 -14.40 6.49 -5.65
C ALA A 68 -15.79 7.05 -6.00
N LYS A 69 -15.91 8.38 -6.14
CA LYS A 69 -17.16 9.03 -6.58
C LYS A 69 -17.50 8.69 -8.03
N ASP A 70 -16.48 8.54 -8.90
CA ASP A 70 -16.69 8.15 -10.29
C ASP A 70 -17.23 6.71 -10.36
N LEU A 71 -16.72 5.82 -9.50
CA LEU A 71 -17.23 4.45 -9.39
C LEU A 71 -18.68 4.42 -8.89
N ALA A 72 -19.02 5.28 -7.91
CA ALA A 72 -20.40 5.41 -7.45
C ALA A 72 -21.31 5.90 -8.58
N ALA A 73 -20.89 6.92 -9.33
CA ALA A 73 -21.63 7.44 -10.47
C ALA A 73 -21.81 6.41 -11.60
N ALA A 74 -20.86 5.49 -11.75
CA ALA A 74 -20.91 4.37 -12.69
C ALA A 74 -21.82 3.21 -12.21
N GLY A 75 -22.45 3.33 -11.02
CA GLY A 75 -23.40 2.35 -10.50
C GLY A 75 -22.79 1.26 -9.62
N VAL A 76 -21.56 1.45 -9.11
CA VAL A 76 -20.99 0.53 -8.12
C VAL A 76 -21.80 0.61 -6.83
N TYR A 77 -22.29 -0.54 -6.37
CA TYR A 77 -23.19 -0.64 -5.22
C TYR A 77 -22.41 -0.66 -3.90
N SER A 78 -21.28 -1.38 -3.84
CA SER A 78 -20.51 -1.59 -2.61
C SER A 78 -19.02 -1.29 -2.80
N PHE A 79 -18.42 -0.66 -1.80
CA PHE A 79 -16.98 -0.33 -1.77
C PHE A 79 -16.26 -1.14 -0.71
N LYS A 80 -15.25 -1.89 -1.14
CA LYS A 80 -14.54 -2.81 -0.27
C LYS A 80 -13.17 -2.30 0.14
N ILE A 81 -12.90 -2.34 1.44
CA ILE A 81 -11.60 -2.06 2.03
C ILE A 81 -10.92 -3.40 2.37
N GLU A 82 -9.76 -3.70 1.77
CA GLU A 82 -8.95 -4.86 2.13
C GLU A 82 -8.11 -4.55 3.37
N GLY A 83 -8.32 -5.31 4.44
CA GLY A 83 -7.64 -5.11 5.71
C GLY A 83 -7.30 -6.40 6.47
N ARG A 84 -7.46 -7.58 5.86
CA ARG A 84 -7.36 -8.88 6.54
C ARG A 84 -6.08 -9.08 7.34
N MET A 85 -4.94 -8.63 6.85
CA MET A 85 -3.63 -8.78 7.50
C MET A 85 -3.13 -7.45 8.07
N ARG A 86 -4.05 -6.54 8.41
CA ARG A 86 -3.73 -5.20 8.91
C ARG A 86 -4.14 -5.06 10.37
N ARG A 87 -3.50 -4.09 11.02
CA ARG A 87 -3.87 -3.71 12.39
C ARG A 87 -5.19 -2.93 12.39
N PRO A 88 -5.92 -2.91 13.52
CA PRO A 88 -7.18 -2.17 13.65
C PRO A 88 -7.04 -0.68 13.30
N GLU A 89 -5.89 -0.07 13.62
CA GLU A 89 -5.61 1.35 13.34
C GLU A 89 -5.66 1.65 11.84
N TYR A 90 -5.15 0.72 11.01
CA TYR A 90 -5.26 0.85 9.56
C TYR A 90 -6.71 0.84 9.10
N VAL A 91 -7.49 -0.10 9.60
CA VAL A 91 -8.92 -0.22 9.21
C VAL A 91 -9.68 1.05 9.59
N ALA A 92 -9.46 1.54 10.82
CA ALA A 92 -10.06 2.78 11.30
C ALA A 92 -9.66 3.99 10.43
N ALA A 93 -8.37 4.12 10.07
CA ALA A 93 -7.88 5.20 9.22
C ALA A 93 -8.45 5.10 7.80
N ALA A 94 -8.50 3.90 7.21
CA ALA A 94 -9.05 3.68 5.88
C ALA A 94 -10.54 4.02 5.81
N VAL A 95 -11.32 3.62 6.81
CA VAL A 95 -12.74 3.96 6.88
C VAL A 95 -12.94 5.47 7.03
N ARG A 96 -12.17 6.15 7.92
CA ARG A 96 -12.23 7.61 8.07
C ARG A 96 -11.91 8.32 6.75
N TYR A 97 -10.86 7.90 6.06
CA TYR A 97 -10.47 8.44 4.77
C TYR A 97 -11.59 8.30 3.72
N CYS A 98 -12.13 7.10 3.55
CA CYS A 98 -13.22 6.86 2.60
C CYS A 98 -14.46 7.69 2.95
N ARG A 99 -14.88 7.72 4.21
CA ARG A 99 -16.02 8.54 4.66
C ARG A 99 -15.82 10.03 4.37
N LYS A 100 -14.61 10.55 4.60
CA LYS A 100 -14.30 11.95 4.31
C LYS A 100 -14.42 12.28 2.83
N ILE A 101 -13.94 11.38 1.94
CA ILE A 101 -14.09 11.52 0.49
C ILE A 101 -15.55 11.58 0.07
N PHE A 102 -16.39 10.65 0.55
CA PHE A 102 -17.81 10.62 0.19
C PHE A 102 -18.58 11.82 0.77
N ALA A 103 -18.16 12.35 1.91
CA ALA A 103 -18.71 13.58 2.46
C ALA A 103 -18.31 14.86 1.68
N GLY A 104 -17.38 14.75 0.71
CA GLY A 104 -17.00 15.88 -0.15
C GLY A 104 -15.99 16.85 0.46
N GLY A 105 -15.35 16.50 1.57
CA GLY A 105 -14.33 17.34 2.21
C GLY A 105 -12.90 17.07 1.74
N ASN A 106 -11.98 17.99 2.03
CA ASN A 106 -10.54 17.74 1.88
C ASN A 106 -10.12 16.60 2.82
N ALA A 107 -9.54 15.54 2.25
CA ALA A 107 -9.16 14.30 2.94
C ALA A 107 -7.63 14.13 3.09
N GLU A 108 -6.84 15.19 2.92
CA GLU A 108 -5.37 15.12 2.99
C GLU A 108 -4.86 14.64 4.35
N ARG A 109 -5.48 15.12 5.43
CA ARG A 109 -5.15 14.70 6.79
C ARG A 109 -5.44 13.22 6.99
N GLU A 110 -6.60 12.75 6.57
CA GLU A 110 -7.01 11.35 6.68
C GLU A 110 -6.12 10.45 5.80
N LEU A 111 -5.68 10.94 4.64
CA LEU A 111 -4.72 10.25 3.77
C LEU A 111 -3.35 10.14 4.44
N SER A 112 -2.86 11.20 5.08
CA SER A 112 -1.62 11.21 5.86
C SER A 112 -1.70 10.21 7.03
N ASP A 113 -2.79 10.24 7.80
CA ASP A 113 -3.04 9.27 8.87
C ASP A 113 -3.05 7.83 8.35
N LEU A 114 -3.71 7.59 7.22
CA LEU A 114 -3.74 6.27 6.57
C LEU A 114 -2.34 5.80 6.14
N LYS A 115 -1.54 6.66 5.52
CA LYS A 115 -0.16 6.35 5.12
C LYS A 115 0.71 5.98 6.32
N ARG A 116 0.54 6.68 7.44
CA ARG A 116 1.25 6.38 8.70
C ARG A 116 0.89 5.02 9.28
N THR A 117 -0.35 4.55 9.07
CA THR A 117 -0.75 3.22 9.53
C THR A 117 -0.26 2.10 8.64
N TYR A 118 -0.30 2.29 7.31
CA TYR A 118 0.30 1.36 6.36
C TYR A 118 0.38 1.92 4.94
N ASN A 119 1.58 1.89 4.35
CA ASN A 119 1.77 2.01 2.91
C ASN A 119 3.10 1.37 2.48
N ARG A 120 3.20 0.94 1.21
CA ARG A 120 4.39 0.36 0.57
C ARG A 120 4.93 1.28 -0.53
N GLY A 121 5.30 2.49 -0.16
CA GLY A 121 5.77 3.53 -1.07
C GLY A 121 4.67 4.55 -1.34
N ASN A 122 4.03 4.46 -2.48
CA ASN A 122 2.87 5.29 -2.81
C ASN A 122 1.66 4.42 -3.09
N TYR A 123 0.49 5.01 -2.97
CA TYR A 123 -0.74 4.38 -3.42
C TYR A 123 -0.88 4.45 -4.94
N THR A 124 -1.50 3.42 -5.51
CA THR A 124 -1.91 3.34 -6.91
C THR A 124 -3.44 3.33 -7.01
N LYS A 125 -3.97 3.79 -8.13
CA LYS A 125 -5.39 3.62 -8.47
C LYS A 125 -5.69 2.24 -9.10
N GLY A 126 -4.67 1.37 -9.19
CA GLY A 126 -4.77 0.09 -9.85
C GLY A 126 -5.02 0.25 -11.35
N LEU A 127 -5.84 -0.64 -11.90
CA LEU A 127 -6.20 -0.63 -13.31
C LEU A 127 -7.62 -0.10 -13.58
N ALA A 128 -8.35 0.31 -12.54
CA ALA A 128 -9.75 0.73 -12.66
C ALA A 128 -9.94 1.99 -13.54
N PHE A 129 -8.89 2.80 -13.69
CA PHE A 129 -8.92 4.06 -14.45
C PHE A 129 -7.85 4.10 -15.56
N GLY A 130 -7.45 2.95 -16.08
CA GLY A 130 -6.38 2.82 -17.05
C GLY A 130 -5.03 2.47 -16.41
N GLN A 131 -3.95 2.55 -17.19
CA GLN A 131 -2.61 2.21 -16.70
C GLN A 131 -2.12 3.25 -15.68
N ASP A 132 -1.65 2.78 -14.53
CA ASP A 132 -0.96 3.62 -13.54
C ASP A 132 0.52 3.21 -13.46
N LYS A 133 1.43 4.14 -13.78
CA LYS A 133 2.89 3.94 -13.70
C LYS A 133 3.36 3.57 -12.28
N ARG A 134 2.56 3.84 -11.26
CA ARG A 134 2.83 3.50 -9.86
C ARG A 134 2.28 2.14 -9.44
N LEU A 135 1.87 1.30 -10.39
CA LEU A 135 1.29 -0.01 -10.09
C LEU A 135 2.29 -0.92 -9.36
N LEU A 136 3.58 -0.86 -9.72
CA LEU A 136 4.64 -1.63 -9.09
C LEU A 136 5.33 -0.83 -7.97
N SER A 137 5.83 -1.55 -6.96
CA SER A 137 6.65 -1.04 -5.86
C SER A 137 7.97 -1.84 -5.76
N PRO A 138 8.89 -1.66 -6.72
CA PRO A 138 10.09 -2.51 -6.82
C PRO A 138 11.14 -2.24 -5.74
N LEU A 139 11.09 -1.09 -5.09
CA LEU A 139 12.07 -0.65 -4.10
C LEU A 139 11.71 -1.00 -2.66
N VAL A 140 10.42 -1.33 -2.40
CA VAL A 140 9.90 -1.42 -1.03
C VAL A 140 9.13 -2.72 -0.81
N GLN A 141 9.57 -3.51 0.17
CA GLN A 141 8.88 -4.75 0.53
C GLN A 141 7.62 -4.52 1.36
N GLY A 142 7.74 -3.70 2.37
CA GLY A 142 6.74 -3.57 3.43
C GLY A 142 6.38 -2.12 3.74
N HIS A 143 5.82 -1.94 4.92
CA HIS A 143 5.42 -0.62 5.39
C HIS A 143 6.61 0.33 5.53
N ILE A 144 6.50 1.53 4.97
CA ILE A 144 7.50 2.60 5.08
C ILE A 144 6.98 3.84 5.81
N GLY A 145 5.71 3.89 6.15
CA GLY A 145 5.11 5.06 6.77
C GLY A 145 4.97 6.25 5.82
N GLU A 146 4.90 7.41 6.40
CA GLU A 146 4.93 8.70 5.70
C GLU A 146 6.23 9.43 6.04
N LYS A 147 6.79 10.17 5.08
CA LYS A 147 7.97 10.99 5.32
C LYS A 147 7.60 12.12 6.29
N VAL A 148 8.13 12.05 7.48
CA VAL A 148 7.86 13.05 8.54
C VAL A 148 9.01 14.02 8.76
N GLY A 149 10.18 13.77 8.19
CA GLY A 149 11.33 14.68 8.34
C GLY A 149 12.60 14.14 7.70
N VAL A 150 13.69 14.84 7.97
CA VAL A 150 15.04 14.50 7.53
C VAL A 150 15.95 14.34 8.76
N LEU A 151 16.70 13.25 8.80
CA LEU A 151 17.71 13.01 9.82
C LEU A 151 18.96 13.83 9.50
N LYS A 152 19.41 14.61 10.45
CA LYS A 152 20.67 15.39 10.40
C LYS A 152 21.61 14.94 11.52
N VAL A 153 22.90 15.01 11.25
CA VAL A 153 23.95 14.78 12.26
C VAL A 153 24.69 16.09 12.49
N VAL A 154 24.67 16.57 13.71
CA VAL A 154 25.35 17.79 14.13
C VAL A 154 26.18 17.47 15.39
N ASN A 155 27.48 17.70 15.34
CA ASN A 155 28.41 17.42 16.44
C ASN A 155 28.27 16.00 17.02
N GLY A 156 28.11 14.98 16.13
CA GLY A 156 27.96 13.57 16.50
C GLY A 156 26.61 13.20 17.11
N LYS A 157 25.68 14.14 17.21
CA LYS A 157 24.30 13.89 17.68
C LYS A 157 23.32 13.85 16.52
N TYR A 158 22.30 13.01 16.66
CA TYR A 158 21.25 12.85 15.64
C TYR A 158 20.06 13.76 15.95
N TYR A 159 19.63 14.50 14.95
CA TYR A 159 18.47 15.38 15.00
C TYR A 159 17.52 15.07 13.86
N VAL A 160 16.22 15.15 14.12
CA VAL A 160 15.19 15.05 13.07
C VAL A 160 14.60 16.44 12.86
N GLU A 161 14.81 16.98 11.67
CA GLU A 161 14.11 18.20 11.25
C GLU A 161 12.73 17.82 10.74
N SER A 162 11.70 18.21 11.48
CA SER A 162 10.33 17.78 11.22
C SER A 162 9.32 18.78 11.80
N ALA A 163 8.23 19.00 11.06
CA ALA A 163 7.02 19.64 11.58
C ALA A 163 6.12 18.66 12.35
N PHE A 164 6.37 17.34 12.21
CA PHE A 164 5.63 16.31 12.94
C PHE A 164 6.05 16.27 14.41
N ARG A 165 5.08 16.24 15.31
CA ARG A 165 5.31 16.06 16.74
C ARG A 165 5.05 14.61 17.11
N PRO A 166 6.11 13.84 17.45
CA PRO A 166 5.94 12.45 17.82
C PRO A 166 5.26 12.30 19.17
N ALA A 167 4.51 11.22 19.31
CA ALA A 167 3.92 10.80 20.57
C ALA A 167 4.58 9.52 21.08
N LYS A 168 4.38 9.21 22.37
CA LYS A 168 4.85 7.95 22.96
C LYS A 168 4.17 6.78 22.23
N GLY A 169 4.99 5.88 21.68
CA GLY A 169 4.52 4.72 20.92
C GLY A 169 4.65 4.85 19.41
N ASP A 170 4.98 6.04 18.88
CA ASP A 170 5.29 6.20 17.46
C ASP A 170 6.58 5.46 17.09
N GLY A 171 6.55 4.73 15.98
CA GLY A 171 7.71 4.07 15.40
C GLY A 171 8.27 4.86 14.23
N PHE A 172 9.59 5.01 14.19
CA PHE A 172 10.29 5.69 13.10
C PHE A 172 11.17 4.72 12.32
N LYS A 173 11.24 4.90 11.03
CA LYS A 173 12.13 4.16 10.14
C LYS A 173 13.02 5.14 9.38
N ILE A 174 14.33 4.95 9.49
CA ILE A 174 15.30 5.70 8.70
C ILE A 174 15.46 4.99 7.37
N LEU A 175 15.20 5.70 6.29
CA LEU A 175 15.44 5.23 4.93
C LEU A 175 16.64 5.98 4.37
N ARG A 176 17.61 5.25 3.78
CA ARG A 176 18.67 5.87 2.98
C ARG A 176 18.06 6.26 1.63
N GLN A 177 18.38 7.45 1.17
CA GLN A 177 18.11 7.87 -0.20
C GLN A 177 19.12 7.23 -1.15
#